data_d88d066a63437850ceedc17273cfc11b
#
_entry.id   d88d066a63437850ceedc17273cfc11b
#
_cell.length_a   1.000
_cell.length_b   1.000
_cell.length_c   1.000
_cell.angle_alpha   90.00
_cell.angle_beta   90.00
_cell.angle_gamma   90.00
#
_symmetry.space_group_name_H-M   'P 1'
#
loop_
_entity.id
_entity.type
_entity.pdbx_description
1 polymer ?
#
loop_
_entity_poly.entity_id
_entity_poly.type
_entity_poly.pdbx_seq_one_letter_code
_entity_poly.pdbx_strand_id
1 'polypeptide(L)'
;MNGKKIKVRKVLTVFIIILAILAGGLLFVLTHTQIIVGMIQKLSAGTVNTANVYEPLGEPMEGLKDNGQYVITEIKYSDHYPNSYLDITYPNRGRDASNPTLIYFHGGGFFGGSKRVGDPLAESDATALLDDICAEGFNLVNIDYVLVPEYHFPDPLIQANEAFRFLTEHSEEYHLDMNRVVIMGSSAGAIMTSQLGSVITNPEYAGILGISPVLKPEQIEAVVLDDAPLAYDKFSLGTKILVGNYVKGSIFLNREEIKRYNNILWVDSNYPPAVLLGSEYYVDMRDMDTALTEAGVTHVLIDPLAERGLEMAHCFVASERVDDVARDAYGRMIDFLKNTRQ
;
A
#
# COMPACT_ATOMS: atom_id res chain seq x y z
N MET A 1 -26.96 -41.32 -44.59
CA MET A 1 -25.90 -41.15 -43.49
C MET A 1 -24.97 -39.98 -43.69
N ASN A 2 -24.62 -39.55 -44.90
CA ASN A 2 -23.68 -38.45 -45.14
C ASN A 2 -24.15 -37.05 -44.67
N GLY A 3 -25.44 -36.71 -44.82
CA GLY A 3 -25.96 -35.37 -44.44
C GLY A 3 -25.94 -35.08 -42.91
N LYS A 4 -26.12 -36.13 -42.07
CA LYS A 4 -26.02 -35.99 -40.60
C LYS A 4 -24.58 -35.73 -40.17
N LYS A 5 -23.59 -36.38 -40.78
CA LYS A 5 -22.16 -36.19 -40.48
C LYS A 5 -21.69 -34.78 -40.87
N ILE A 6 -22.19 -34.23 -41.98
CA ILE A 6 -21.86 -32.87 -42.43
C ILE A 6 -22.44 -31.80 -41.49
N LYS A 7 -23.70 -31.97 -41.02
CA LYS A 7 -24.33 -31.08 -40.03
C LYS A 7 -23.55 -31.08 -38.69
N VAL A 8 -23.18 -32.26 -38.17
CA VAL A 8 -22.41 -32.39 -36.91
C VAL A 8 -21.04 -31.72 -37.05
N ARG A 9 -20.33 -31.91 -38.17
CA ARG A 9 -19.04 -31.23 -38.40
C ARG A 9 -19.19 -29.71 -38.42
N LYS A 10 -20.20 -29.16 -39.09
CA LYS A 10 -20.46 -27.70 -39.11
C LYS A 10 -20.73 -27.14 -37.70
N VAL A 11 -21.58 -27.83 -36.91
CA VAL A 11 -21.88 -27.44 -35.53
C VAL A 11 -20.62 -27.49 -34.68
N LEU A 12 -19.82 -28.54 -34.80
CA LEU A 12 -18.55 -28.64 -34.07
C LEU A 12 -17.55 -27.54 -34.45
N THR A 13 -17.45 -27.22 -35.75
CA THR A 13 -16.58 -26.12 -36.22
C THR A 13 -17.04 -24.78 -35.67
N VAL A 14 -18.33 -24.46 -35.67
CA VAL A 14 -18.87 -23.23 -35.10
C VAL A 14 -18.61 -23.18 -33.60
N PHE A 15 -18.78 -24.27 -32.87
CA PHE A 15 -18.51 -24.36 -31.45
C PHE A 15 -17.01 -24.10 -31.12
N ILE A 16 -16.08 -24.69 -31.89
CA ILE A 16 -14.65 -24.47 -31.76
C ILE A 16 -14.30 -23.00 -32.04
N ILE A 17 -14.88 -22.37 -33.03
CA ILE A 17 -14.66 -20.97 -33.35
C ILE A 17 -15.14 -20.07 -32.19
N ILE A 18 -16.33 -20.36 -31.64
CA ILE A 18 -16.84 -19.61 -30.47
C ILE A 18 -15.90 -19.74 -29.26
N LEU A 19 -15.46 -20.97 -28.96
CA LEU A 19 -14.51 -21.21 -27.87
C LEU A 19 -13.19 -20.46 -28.10
N ALA A 20 -12.67 -20.44 -29.32
CA ALA A 20 -11.44 -19.73 -29.68
C ALA A 20 -11.59 -18.19 -29.51
N ILE A 21 -12.77 -17.65 -29.92
CA ILE A 21 -13.08 -16.22 -29.72
C ILE A 21 -13.17 -15.90 -28.23
N LEU A 22 -13.85 -16.71 -27.43
CA LEU A 22 -13.97 -16.50 -25.97
C LEU A 22 -12.59 -16.60 -25.26
N ALA A 23 -11.81 -17.63 -25.64
CA ALA A 23 -10.45 -17.79 -25.10
C ALA A 23 -9.54 -16.61 -25.50
N GLY A 24 -9.61 -16.16 -26.75
CA GLY A 24 -8.89 -15.00 -27.25
C GLY A 24 -9.31 -13.72 -26.53
N GLY A 25 -10.61 -13.51 -26.31
CA GLY A 25 -11.14 -12.39 -25.55
C GLY A 25 -10.68 -12.38 -24.09
N LEU A 26 -10.73 -13.55 -23.43
CA LEU A 26 -10.23 -13.70 -22.06
C LEU A 26 -8.73 -13.40 -21.99
N LEU A 27 -7.93 -13.97 -22.88
CA LEU A 27 -6.48 -13.72 -22.94
C LEU A 27 -6.19 -12.24 -23.20
N PHE A 28 -6.95 -11.58 -24.06
CA PHE A 28 -6.82 -10.15 -24.32
C PHE A 28 -7.06 -9.34 -23.05
N VAL A 29 -8.12 -9.63 -22.29
CA VAL A 29 -8.43 -8.94 -21.02
C VAL A 29 -7.35 -9.18 -19.97
N LEU A 30 -6.84 -10.40 -19.85
CA LEU A 30 -5.77 -10.74 -18.90
C LEU A 30 -4.39 -10.13 -19.26
N THR A 31 -4.16 -9.84 -20.54
CA THR A 31 -2.99 -9.10 -21.01
C THR A 31 -3.17 -7.59 -20.95
N HIS A 32 -4.39 -7.11 -20.68
CA HIS A 32 -4.76 -5.70 -20.61
C HIS A 32 -5.62 -5.45 -19.37
N THR A 33 -5.07 -5.70 -18.19
CA THR A 33 -5.81 -5.62 -16.90
C THR A 33 -6.37 -4.24 -16.61
N GLN A 34 -5.81 -3.18 -17.21
CA GLN A 34 -6.36 -1.82 -17.15
C GLN A 34 -7.82 -1.73 -17.62
N ILE A 35 -8.31 -2.66 -18.46
CA ILE A 35 -9.72 -2.70 -18.86
C ILE A 35 -10.61 -3.04 -17.67
N ILE A 36 -10.23 -4.06 -16.88
CA ILE A 36 -10.96 -4.46 -15.67
C ILE A 36 -10.87 -3.35 -14.63
N VAL A 37 -9.66 -2.85 -14.37
CA VAL A 37 -9.43 -1.79 -13.39
C VAL A 37 -10.19 -0.51 -13.75
N GLY A 38 -10.14 -0.09 -15.02
CA GLY A 38 -10.90 1.07 -15.47
C GLY A 38 -12.43 0.88 -15.41
N MET A 39 -12.94 -0.36 -15.50
CA MET A 39 -14.35 -0.65 -15.23
C MET A 39 -14.67 -0.53 -13.74
N ILE A 40 -13.81 -1.06 -12.86
CA ILE A 40 -13.98 -0.94 -11.40
C ILE A 40 -13.97 0.54 -11.01
N GLN A 41 -12.99 1.32 -11.47
CA GLN A 41 -12.90 2.76 -11.23
C GLN A 41 -14.19 3.51 -11.64
N LYS A 42 -14.73 3.22 -12.83
CA LYS A 42 -15.98 3.84 -13.31
C LYS A 42 -17.20 3.47 -12.46
N LEU A 43 -17.25 2.25 -11.92
CA LEU A 43 -18.33 1.80 -11.02
C LEU A 43 -18.21 2.43 -9.64
N SER A 44 -16.99 2.73 -9.20
CA SER A 44 -16.69 3.37 -7.93
C SER A 44 -16.64 4.90 -8.02
N ALA A 45 -16.91 5.50 -9.19
CA ALA A 45 -16.89 6.95 -9.42
C ALA A 45 -17.79 7.67 -8.41
N GLY A 46 -17.20 8.56 -7.63
CA GLY A 46 -17.85 9.31 -6.53
C GLY A 46 -17.49 8.84 -5.13
N THR A 47 -16.83 7.68 -4.98
CA THR A 47 -16.35 7.20 -3.68
C THR A 47 -14.82 7.13 -3.59
N VAL A 48 -14.12 7.26 -4.73
CA VAL A 48 -12.67 7.07 -4.84
C VAL A 48 -12.09 8.16 -5.73
N ASN A 49 -11.00 8.76 -5.30
CA ASN A 49 -10.20 9.65 -6.14
C ASN A 49 -9.45 8.77 -7.15
N THR A 50 -9.99 8.63 -8.36
CA THR A 50 -9.49 7.73 -9.40
C THR A 50 -8.71 8.46 -10.48
N ALA A 51 -8.56 9.78 -10.33
CA ALA A 51 -8.10 10.60 -11.42
C ALA A 51 -6.61 10.84 -11.37
N ASN A 52 -5.99 10.87 -12.56
CA ASN A 52 -4.73 11.56 -12.80
C ASN A 52 -4.88 13.09 -12.72
N VAL A 53 -6.09 13.55 -12.52
CA VAL A 53 -6.42 14.91 -12.14
C VAL A 53 -6.80 14.84 -10.67
N TYR A 54 -5.93 15.31 -9.80
CA TYR A 54 -6.21 15.42 -8.39
C TYR A 54 -7.37 16.42 -8.19
N GLU A 55 -8.42 15.92 -7.56
CA GLU A 55 -9.52 16.76 -7.05
C GLU A 55 -9.46 16.74 -5.53
N PRO A 56 -9.23 17.90 -4.87
CA PRO A 56 -9.23 17.95 -3.40
C PRO A 56 -10.57 17.45 -2.84
N LEU A 57 -10.54 16.61 -1.82
CA LEU A 57 -11.74 16.13 -1.14
C LEU A 57 -12.42 17.23 -0.28
N GLY A 58 -11.83 18.40 -0.21
CA GLY A 58 -12.33 19.58 0.50
C GLY A 58 -11.42 20.77 0.34
N GLU A 59 -11.84 21.92 0.87
CA GLU A 59 -11.00 23.10 0.92
C GLU A 59 -9.77 22.86 1.81
N PRO A 60 -8.59 23.44 1.45
CA PRO A 60 -7.44 23.44 2.34
C PRO A 60 -7.81 23.95 3.72
N MET A 61 -7.38 23.26 4.75
CA MET A 61 -7.68 23.59 6.13
C MET A 61 -6.40 23.63 6.96
N GLU A 62 -6.30 24.63 7.82
CA GLU A 62 -5.32 24.66 8.90
C GLU A 62 -6.05 25.00 10.20
N GLY A 63 -6.04 24.07 11.17
CA GLY A 63 -6.76 24.29 12.42
C GLY A 63 -7.01 23.03 13.23
N LEU A 64 -7.92 23.14 14.19
CA LEU A 64 -8.26 22.04 15.09
C LEU A 64 -9.40 21.20 14.52
N LYS A 65 -9.22 19.88 14.59
CA LYS A 65 -10.29 18.89 14.45
C LYS A 65 -11.15 18.83 15.72
N ASP A 66 -12.34 18.27 15.62
CA ASP A 66 -13.26 18.10 16.77
C ASP A 66 -12.66 17.24 17.88
N ASN A 67 -11.78 16.31 17.55
CA ASN A 67 -11.03 15.48 18.52
C ASN A 67 -9.86 16.21 19.19
N GLY A 68 -9.63 17.48 18.88
CA GLY A 68 -8.58 18.32 19.48
C GLY A 68 -7.20 18.20 18.83
N GLN A 69 -7.05 17.36 17.82
CA GLN A 69 -5.83 17.29 17.00
C GLN A 69 -5.74 18.51 16.08
N TYR A 70 -4.51 18.94 15.79
CA TYR A 70 -4.29 20.04 14.84
C TYR A 70 -3.93 19.47 13.47
N VAL A 71 -4.51 20.02 12.40
CA VAL A 71 -4.32 19.50 11.05
C VAL A 71 -3.97 20.61 10.07
N ILE A 72 -3.11 20.29 9.11
CA ILE A 72 -2.84 21.08 7.90
C ILE A 72 -3.12 20.17 6.71
N THR A 73 -4.02 20.57 5.82
CA THR A 73 -4.45 19.74 4.69
C THR A 73 -4.08 20.35 3.36
N GLU A 74 -4.05 19.49 2.31
CA GLU A 74 -3.82 19.90 0.92
C GLU A 74 -2.46 20.56 0.68
N ILE A 75 -1.42 20.10 1.38
CA ILE A 75 -0.04 20.56 1.17
C ILE A 75 0.49 19.92 -0.10
N LYS A 76 0.85 20.72 -1.10
CA LYS A 76 1.46 20.25 -2.34
C LYS A 76 2.96 20.02 -2.13
N TYR A 77 3.44 18.79 -2.36
CA TYR A 77 4.83 18.42 -2.13
C TYR A 77 5.69 18.30 -3.40
N SER A 78 5.06 18.20 -4.60
CA SER A 78 5.77 18.14 -5.89
C SER A 78 4.88 18.62 -7.04
N ASP A 79 5.50 19.07 -8.14
CA ASP A 79 4.83 19.38 -9.42
C ASP A 79 5.01 18.25 -10.45
N HIS A 80 5.77 17.20 -10.12
CA HIS A 80 6.10 16.14 -11.08
C HIS A 80 4.90 15.24 -11.37
N TYR A 81 4.15 14.86 -10.32
CA TYR A 81 2.97 14.03 -10.44
C TYR A 81 1.70 14.80 -10.08
N PRO A 82 0.54 14.51 -10.71
CA PRO A 82 -0.68 15.33 -10.57
C PRO A 82 -1.28 15.36 -9.18
N ASN A 83 -1.15 14.26 -8.39
CA ASN A 83 -1.74 14.13 -7.07
C ASN A 83 -0.69 14.17 -5.94
N SER A 84 0.35 14.98 -6.11
CA SER A 84 1.42 15.17 -5.11
C SER A 84 0.96 16.06 -3.96
N TYR A 85 0.03 15.54 -3.15
CA TYR A 85 -0.52 16.24 -1.98
C TYR A 85 -0.43 15.38 -0.72
N LEU A 86 -0.28 16.03 0.42
CA LEU A 86 -0.25 15.39 1.73
C LEU A 86 -1.01 16.21 2.77
N ASP A 87 -1.43 15.55 3.84
CA ASP A 87 -2.00 16.18 5.03
C ASP A 87 -1.10 15.86 6.23
N ILE A 88 -0.96 16.80 7.17
CA ILE A 88 -0.22 16.62 8.42
C ILE A 88 -1.19 16.78 9.59
N THR A 89 -1.20 15.81 10.50
CA THR A 89 -1.99 15.87 11.74
C THR A 89 -1.08 15.73 12.95
N TYR A 90 -1.25 16.61 13.92
CA TYR A 90 -0.49 16.63 15.17
C TYR A 90 -1.38 16.15 16.32
N PRO A 91 -0.81 15.41 17.31
CA PRO A 91 -1.60 14.80 18.40
C PRO A 91 -2.37 15.79 19.26
N ASN A 92 -1.89 17.02 19.34
CA ASN A 92 -2.37 18.08 20.22
C ASN A 92 -2.64 19.37 19.45
N ARG A 93 -3.10 20.39 20.16
CA ARG A 93 -3.33 21.75 19.63
C ARG A 93 -2.06 22.45 19.14
N GLY A 94 -0.89 21.93 19.47
CA GLY A 94 0.40 22.48 19.08
C GLY A 94 1.17 21.56 18.15
N ARG A 95 2.04 22.13 17.34
CA ARG A 95 2.99 21.41 16.51
C ARG A 95 4.23 21.11 17.37
N ASP A 96 4.52 19.84 17.62
CA ASP A 96 5.65 19.43 18.45
C ASP A 96 6.61 18.56 17.64
N ALA A 97 7.79 19.10 17.36
CA ALA A 97 8.86 18.41 16.65
C ALA A 97 9.54 17.31 17.50
N SER A 98 9.22 17.19 18.79
CA SER A 98 9.73 16.09 19.61
C SER A 98 9.03 14.77 19.39
N ASN A 99 7.84 14.79 18.74
CA ASN A 99 7.14 13.59 18.36
C ASN A 99 7.78 12.96 17.10
N PRO A 100 7.92 11.63 17.02
CA PRO A 100 8.34 10.98 15.77
C PRO A 100 7.30 11.20 14.67
N THR A 101 7.76 11.19 13.43
CA THR A 101 6.91 11.37 12.26
C THR A 101 6.46 9.99 11.73
N LEU A 102 5.15 9.74 11.69
CA LEU A 102 4.58 8.57 11.04
C LEU A 102 4.05 8.97 9.67
N ILE A 103 4.60 8.35 8.62
CA ILE A 103 4.19 8.57 7.23
C ILE A 103 3.32 7.40 6.79
N TYR A 104 2.10 7.69 6.36
CA TYR A 104 1.11 6.69 5.98
C TYR A 104 0.79 6.71 4.49
N PHE A 105 0.79 5.52 3.89
CA PHE A 105 0.34 5.26 2.52
C PHE A 105 -0.96 4.46 2.54
N HIS A 106 -2.00 5.01 1.92
CA HIS A 106 -3.33 4.39 1.87
C HIS A 106 -3.36 3.11 1.00
N GLY A 107 -4.36 2.26 1.21
CA GLY A 107 -4.67 1.11 0.37
C GLY A 107 -5.44 1.49 -0.89
N GLY A 108 -6.15 0.50 -1.47
CA GLY A 108 -7.02 0.71 -2.65
C GLY A 108 -6.47 0.11 -3.93
N GLY A 109 -5.64 -0.94 -3.85
CA GLY A 109 -5.19 -1.75 -5.00
C GLY A 109 -4.48 -0.97 -6.09
N PHE A 110 -3.91 0.19 -5.77
CA PHE A 110 -3.28 1.16 -6.68
C PHE A 110 -4.24 1.80 -7.69
N PHE A 111 -5.53 1.51 -7.68
CA PHE A 111 -6.50 2.09 -8.59
C PHE A 111 -7.46 3.10 -7.93
N GLY A 112 -7.39 3.25 -6.62
CA GLY A 112 -8.24 4.14 -5.84
C GLY A 112 -7.67 4.40 -4.45
N GLY A 113 -8.45 5.09 -3.63
CA GLY A 113 -8.04 5.55 -2.31
C GLY A 113 -7.49 6.98 -2.31
N SER A 114 -7.30 7.51 -1.12
CA SER A 114 -6.70 8.83 -0.91
C SER A 114 -6.21 8.97 0.53
N LYS A 115 -5.41 10.01 0.77
CA LYS A 115 -4.92 10.38 2.10
C LYS A 115 -6.01 10.60 3.17
N ARG A 116 -7.28 10.86 2.74
CA ARG A 116 -8.41 11.08 3.66
C ARG A 116 -9.35 9.89 3.79
N VAL A 117 -9.55 9.15 2.71
CA VAL A 117 -10.53 8.05 2.68
C VAL A 117 -9.89 6.73 3.14
N GLY A 118 -8.56 6.64 3.12
CA GLY A 118 -7.85 5.40 3.40
C GLY A 118 -8.06 4.38 2.29
N ASP A 119 -8.23 3.09 2.65
CA ASP A 119 -8.48 2.01 1.69
C ASP A 119 -9.99 1.82 1.47
N PRO A 120 -10.53 2.17 0.29
CA PRO A 120 -11.94 1.99 -0.02
C PRO A 120 -12.37 0.53 -0.12
N LEU A 121 -11.42 -0.41 -0.21
CA LEU A 121 -11.69 -1.84 -0.26
C LEU A 121 -11.82 -2.47 1.13
N ALA A 122 -11.37 -1.79 2.18
CA ALA A 122 -11.37 -2.31 3.54
C ALA A 122 -12.70 -2.16 4.28
N GLU A 123 -13.75 -1.63 3.63
CA GLU A 123 -15.08 -1.36 4.25
C GLU A 123 -15.01 -0.66 5.62
N SER A 124 -13.97 0.16 5.85
CA SER A 124 -13.66 0.72 7.15
C SER A 124 -13.28 2.18 7.08
N ASP A 125 -13.51 2.87 8.18
CA ASP A 125 -12.98 4.22 8.39
C ASP A 125 -11.52 4.15 8.88
N ALA A 126 -10.57 4.06 7.95
CA ALA A 126 -9.15 4.06 8.26
C ALA A 126 -8.70 5.37 8.94
N THR A 127 -9.46 6.47 8.79
CA THR A 127 -9.16 7.74 9.47
C THR A 127 -9.29 7.61 10.99
N ALA A 128 -10.22 6.81 11.50
CA ALA A 128 -10.34 6.56 12.93
C ALA A 128 -9.10 5.84 13.49
N LEU A 129 -8.55 4.85 12.78
CA LEU A 129 -7.29 4.21 13.16
C LEU A 129 -6.14 5.20 13.19
N LEU A 130 -6.02 6.03 12.16
CA LEU A 130 -4.94 7.01 12.04
C LEU A 130 -5.05 8.11 13.08
N ASP A 131 -6.26 8.56 13.42
CA ASP A 131 -6.48 9.51 14.51
C ASP A 131 -6.05 8.94 15.87
N ASP A 132 -6.31 7.65 16.12
CA ASP A 132 -5.86 6.98 17.34
C ASP A 132 -4.33 6.82 17.37
N ILE A 133 -3.70 6.44 16.25
CA ILE A 133 -2.23 6.37 16.15
C ILE A 133 -1.61 7.75 16.39
N CYS A 134 -2.20 8.80 15.81
CA CYS A 134 -1.77 10.17 16.07
C CYS A 134 -1.88 10.53 17.56
N ALA A 135 -2.98 10.15 18.22
CA ALA A 135 -3.18 10.38 19.65
C ALA A 135 -2.14 9.68 20.55
N GLU A 136 -1.49 8.63 20.06
CA GLU A 136 -0.39 7.93 20.74
C GLU A 136 0.94 8.70 20.72
N GLY A 137 0.97 9.89 20.12
CA GLY A 137 2.10 10.83 20.12
C GLY A 137 2.98 10.75 18.88
N PHE A 138 2.38 10.49 17.71
CA PHE A 138 3.03 10.62 16.40
C PHE A 138 2.54 11.86 15.67
N ASN A 139 3.44 12.60 15.01
CA ASN A 139 3.05 13.53 13.96
C ASN A 139 2.73 12.72 12.72
N LEU A 140 1.46 12.70 12.31
CA LEU A 140 0.97 11.87 11.23
C LEU A 140 1.02 12.61 9.90
N VAL A 141 1.61 12.01 8.88
CA VAL A 141 1.63 12.50 7.50
C VAL A 141 0.93 11.51 6.59
N ASN A 142 -0.22 11.88 6.05
CA ASN A 142 -0.97 11.08 5.08
C ASN A 142 -0.63 11.56 3.66
N ILE A 143 -0.22 10.64 2.78
CA ILE A 143 0.28 10.96 1.44
C ILE A 143 -0.64 10.40 0.36
N ASP A 144 -1.02 11.24 -0.62
CA ASP A 144 -1.55 10.79 -1.89
C ASP A 144 -0.41 10.38 -2.82
N TYR A 145 -0.65 9.36 -3.64
CA TYR A 145 0.29 8.87 -4.65
C TYR A 145 -0.43 8.54 -5.97
N VAL A 146 0.33 8.48 -7.06
CA VAL A 146 -0.21 8.22 -8.41
C VAL A 146 -0.77 6.81 -8.52
N LEU A 147 -1.84 6.71 -9.30
CA LEU A 147 -2.64 5.50 -9.46
C LEU A 147 -2.55 4.95 -10.89
N VAL A 148 -2.84 3.67 -11.03
CA VAL A 148 -3.01 3.03 -12.33
C VAL A 148 -4.34 3.49 -12.97
N PRO A 149 -4.52 3.40 -14.29
CA PRO A 149 -3.62 2.76 -15.27
C PRO A 149 -2.55 3.68 -15.88
N GLU A 150 -2.47 4.93 -15.49
CA GLU A 150 -1.59 5.91 -16.12
C GLU A 150 -0.17 5.85 -15.57
N TYR A 151 -0.04 5.45 -14.31
CA TYR A 151 1.26 5.31 -13.64
C TYR A 151 1.43 3.89 -13.12
N HIS A 152 2.60 3.34 -13.30
CA HIS A 152 2.94 1.98 -12.92
C HIS A 152 4.16 1.94 -11.99
N PHE A 153 4.40 0.80 -11.37
CA PHE A 153 5.62 0.55 -10.62
C PHE A 153 6.88 0.84 -11.47
N PRO A 154 7.85 1.64 -10.99
CA PRO A 154 7.98 2.13 -9.62
C PRO A 154 7.51 3.59 -9.40
N ASP A 155 6.71 4.22 -10.25
CA ASP A 155 6.33 5.63 -10.14
C ASP A 155 5.79 6.04 -8.76
N PRO A 156 4.90 5.26 -8.08
CA PRO A 156 4.44 5.61 -6.74
C PRO A 156 5.57 5.65 -5.71
N LEU A 157 6.62 4.82 -5.85
CA LEU A 157 7.79 4.84 -4.96
C LEU A 157 8.70 6.05 -5.24
N ILE A 158 8.83 6.44 -6.52
CA ILE A 158 9.56 7.67 -6.90
C ILE A 158 8.86 8.87 -6.29
N GLN A 159 7.54 8.93 -6.42
CA GLN A 159 6.74 10.00 -5.85
C GLN A 159 6.81 10.03 -4.31
N ALA A 160 6.77 8.87 -3.64
CA ALA A 160 6.97 8.79 -2.19
C ALA A 160 8.34 9.35 -1.76
N ASN A 161 9.39 9.06 -2.53
CA ASN A 161 10.72 9.60 -2.28
C ASN A 161 10.79 11.13 -2.51
N GLU A 162 9.97 11.70 -3.40
CA GLU A 162 9.79 13.16 -3.54
C GLU A 162 9.08 13.75 -2.31
N ALA A 163 8.05 13.08 -1.79
CA ALA A 163 7.41 13.48 -0.55
C ALA A 163 8.40 13.47 0.63
N PHE A 164 9.26 12.46 0.74
CA PHE A 164 10.31 12.42 1.77
C PHE A 164 11.29 13.58 1.64
N ARG A 165 11.65 13.98 0.41
CA ARG A 165 12.49 15.17 0.17
C ARG A 165 11.81 16.43 0.66
N PHE A 166 10.56 16.65 0.26
CA PHE A 166 9.78 17.81 0.68
C PHE A 166 9.69 17.88 2.22
N LEU A 167 9.31 16.76 2.88
CA LEU A 167 9.19 16.71 4.33
C LEU A 167 10.52 16.98 5.05
N THR A 168 11.64 16.50 4.49
CA THR A 168 12.98 16.75 5.04
C THR A 168 13.37 18.23 4.89
N GLU A 169 13.15 18.81 3.71
CA GLU A 169 13.50 20.22 3.42
C GLU A 169 12.63 21.20 4.20
N HIS A 170 11.38 20.83 4.52
CA HIS A 170 10.41 21.67 5.24
C HIS A 170 10.15 21.19 6.69
N SER A 171 11.02 20.34 7.24
CA SER A 171 10.83 19.75 8.58
C SER A 171 10.73 20.78 9.69
N GLU A 172 11.51 21.87 9.61
CA GLU A 172 11.44 22.98 10.56
C GLU A 172 10.12 23.76 10.46
N GLU A 173 9.64 24.02 9.22
CA GLU A 173 8.39 24.74 8.96
C GLU A 173 7.18 23.96 9.51
N TYR A 174 7.14 22.65 9.26
CA TYR A 174 6.06 21.80 9.70
C TYR A 174 6.30 21.14 11.07
N HIS A 175 7.37 21.48 11.77
CA HIS A 175 7.71 20.89 13.08
C HIS A 175 7.68 19.36 13.07
N LEU A 176 8.37 18.73 12.12
CA LEU A 176 8.47 17.28 11.97
C LEU A 176 9.87 16.78 12.34
N ASP A 177 9.93 15.69 13.08
CA ASP A 177 11.19 14.98 13.31
C ASP A 177 11.44 13.96 12.20
N MET A 178 12.19 14.36 11.19
CA MET A 178 12.57 13.49 10.07
C MET A 178 13.81 12.61 10.37
N ASN A 179 14.33 12.64 11.60
CA ASN A 179 15.33 11.67 12.07
C ASN A 179 14.69 10.48 12.81
N ARG A 180 13.38 10.54 13.05
CA ARG A 180 12.62 9.50 13.75
C ARG A 180 11.35 9.21 12.97
N VAL A 181 11.49 8.42 11.90
CA VAL A 181 10.42 8.16 10.94
C VAL A 181 9.90 6.75 11.10
N VAL A 182 8.58 6.61 11.20
CA VAL A 182 7.86 5.36 11.00
C VAL A 182 7.16 5.43 9.65
N ILE A 183 7.29 4.40 8.82
CA ILE A 183 6.56 4.29 7.55
C ILE A 183 5.51 3.20 7.71
N MET A 184 4.26 3.54 7.48
CA MET A 184 3.12 2.62 7.59
C MET A 184 2.31 2.63 6.29
N GLY A 185 1.74 1.49 5.95
CA GLY A 185 0.76 1.42 4.87
C GLY A 185 -0.17 0.23 5.05
N SER A 186 -1.36 0.34 4.44
CA SER A 186 -2.35 -0.73 4.41
C SER A 186 -2.53 -1.24 2.97
N SER A 187 -2.62 -2.58 2.78
CA SER A 187 -2.86 -3.19 1.47
C SER A 187 -1.85 -2.74 0.39
N ALA A 188 -2.28 -2.03 -0.65
CA ALA A 188 -1.39 -1.43 -1.66
C ALA A 188 -0.33 -0.50 -1.05
N GLY A 189 -0.71 0.30 -0.04
CA GLY A 189 0.22 1.14 0.73
C GLY A 189 1.23 0.32 1.52
N ALA A 190 0.84 -0.86 2.02
CA ALA A 190 1.75 -1.77 2.71
C ALA A 190 2.78 -2.40 1.74
N ILE A 191 2.39 -2.67 0.48
CA ILE A 191 3.34 -3.04 -0.58
C ILE A 191 4.38 -1.93 -0.75
N MET A 192 3.92 -0.67 -0.91
CA MET A 192 4.83 0.47 -1.05
C MET A 192 5.75 0.61 0.16
N THR A 193 5.21 0.51 1.38
CA THR A 193 5.96 0.58 2.63
C THR A 193 7.05 -0.49 2.68
N SER A 194 6.72 -1.72 2.33
CA SER A 194 7.67 -2.83 2.28
C SER A 194 8.79 -2.58 1.27
N GLN A 195 8.43 -2.11 0.06
CA GLN A 195 9.40 -1.78 -0.99
C GLN A 195 10.27 -0.57 -0.62
N LEU A 196 9.69 0.47 0.00
CA LEU A 196 10.44 1.63 0.48
C LEU A 196 11.44 1.26 1.58
N GLY A 197 11.09 0.35 2.49
CA GLY A 197 12.03 -0.22 3.45
C GLY A 197 13.27 -0.79 2.76
N SER A 198 13.08 -1.61 1.72
CA SER A 198 14.20 -2.15 0.93
C SER A 198 14.92 -1.08 0.09
N VAL A 199 14.21 -0.10 -0.49
CA VAL A 199 14.83 1.00 -1.25
C VAL A 199 15.78 1.82 -0.36
N ILE A 200 15.37 2.10 0.88
CA ILE A 200 16.17 2.92 1.81
C ILE A 200 17.41 2.15 2.30
N THR A 201 17.32 0.85 2.46
CA THR A 201 18.34 0.06 3.17
C THR A 201 19.22 -0.79 2.24
N ASN A 202 18.75 -1.11 1.03
CA ASN A 202 19.44 -1.96 0.08
C ASN A 202 19.81 -1.18 -1.21
N PRO A 203 21.08 -0.75 -1.40
CA PRO A 203 21.49 0.04 -2.57
C PRO A 203 21.33 -0.70 -3.91
N GLU A 204 21.41 -2.04 -3.93
CA GLU A 204 21.19 -2.82 -5.15
C GLU A 204 19.73 -2.73 -5.59
N TYR A 205 18.79 -2.89 -4.66
CA TYR A 205 17.37 -2.75 -4.97
C TYR A 205 17.01 -1.33 -5.41
N ALA A 206 17.49 -0.31 -4.69
CA ALA A 206 17.33 1.08 -5.08
C ALA A 206 17.86 1.36 -6.50
N GLY A 207 19.03 0.83 -6.83
CA GLY A 207 19.65 0.95 -8.16
C GLY A 207 18.84 0.28 -9.28
N ILE A 208 18.25 -0.90 -9.01
CA ILE A 208 17.38 -1.61 -9.97
C ILE A 208 16.10 -0.82 -10.25
N LEU A 209 15.57 -0.09 -9.26
CA LEU A 209 14.39 0.75 -9.42
C LEU A 209 14.72 2.16 -9.94
N GLY A 210 16.00 2.53 -10.00
CA GLY A 210 16.45 3.87 -10.41
C GLY A 210 16.12 4.94 -9.37
N ILE A 211 15.99 4.58 -8.10
CA ILE A 211 15.64 5.48 -6.99
C ILE A 211 16.90 5.79 -6.18
N SER A 212 17.18 7.07 -5.96
CA SER A 212 18.17 7.51 -4.98
C SER A 212 17.43 7.88 -3.69
N PRO A 213 17.49 7.05 -2.63
CA PRO A 213 16.70 7.29 -1.42
C PRO A 213 17.10 8.61 -0.76
N VAL A 214 16.12 9.37 -0.32
CA VAL A 214 16.30 10.63 0.42
C VAL A 214 16.55 10.35 1.90
N LEU A 215 15.73 9.47 2.47
CA LEU A 215 15.90 9.03 3.85
C LEU A 215 17.04 8.01 3.95
N LYS A 216 17.71 8.00 5.10
CA LYS A 216 18.79 7.06 5.42
C LYS A 216 18.27 5.97 6.36
N PRO A 217 18.88 4.78 6.39
CA PRO A 217 18.46 3.69 7.26
C PRO A 217 18.31 4.11 8.74
N GLU A 218 19.24 4.90 9.24
CA GLU A 218 19.26 5.36 10.64
C GLU A 218 18.14 6.33 11.02
N GLN A 219 17.41 6.86 10.04
CA GLN A 219 16.24 7.71 10.26
C GLN A 219 14.95 6.92 10.44
N ILE A 220 14.94 5.62 10.07
CA ILE A 220 13.73 4.79 10.09
C ILE A 220 13.66 4.01 11.39
N GLU A 221 12.75 4.39 12.27
CA GLU A 221 12.49 3.68 13.53
C GLU A 221 11.81 2.34 13.29
N ALA A 222 10.82 2.28 12.38
CA ALA A 222 10.12 1.06 12.02
C ALA A 222 9.33 1.20 10.72
N VAL A 223 8.94 0.05 10.15
CA VAL A 223 7.91 -0.06 9.11
C VAL A 223 6.73 -0.86 9.63
N VAL A 224 5.50 -0.50 9.20
CA VAL A 224 4.27 -1.24 9.53
C VAL A 224 3.61 -1.70 8.24
N LEU A 225 3.51 -3.01 8.05
CA LEU A 225 2.90 -3.64 6.89
C LEU A 225 1.54 -4.21 7.28
N ASP A 226 0.47 -3.47 6.95
CA ASP A 226 -0.89 -3.91 7.22
C ASP A 226 -1.44 -4.68 6.02
N ASP A 227 -1.27 -5.99 6.07
CA ASP A 227 -1.82 -6.99 5.15
C ASP A 227 -1.39 -6.81 3.69
N ALA A 228 -0.08 -6.90 3.42
CA ALA A 228 0.53 -6.68 2.12
C ALA A 228 0.64 -7.95 1.26
N PRO A 229 0.10 -8.00 0.03
CA PRO A 229 0.43 -9.04 -0.95
C PRO A 229 1.82 -8.78 -1.55
N LEU A 230 2.79 -9.66 -1.31
CA LEU A 230 4.20 -9.49 -1.71
C LEU A 230 4.69 -10.55 -2.70
N ALA A 231 4.25 -11.82 -2.57
CA ALA A 231 4.75 -12.95 -3.33
C ALA A 231 3.86 -13.25 -4.56
N TYR A 232 4.10 -12.57 -5.68
CA TYR A 232 3.26 -12.60 -6.89
C TYR A 232 2.86 -14.00 -7.36
N ASP A 233 3.78 -14.97 -7.28
CA ASP A 233 3.52 -16.34 -7.75
C ASP A 233 2.43 -17.06 -6.92
N LYS A 234 2.22 -16.66 -5.68
CA LYS A 234 1.24 -17.23 -4.76
C LYS A 234 -0.15 -16.58 -4.84
N PHE A 235 -0.31 -15.48 -5.59
CA PHE A 235 -1.53 -14.70 -5.63
C PHE A 235 -2.70 -15.43 -6.31
N SER A 236 -3.89 -15.15 -5.82
CA SER A 236 -5.15 -15.43 -6.50
C SER A 236 -5.21 -14.70 -7.86
N LEU A 237 -6.12 -15.11 -8.74
CA LEU A 237 -6.31 -14.40 -10.01
C LEU A 237 -6.72 -12.94 -9.81
N GLY A 238 -7.56 -12.65 -8.81
CA GLY A 238 -7.97 -11.29 -8.47
C GLY A 238 -6.77 -10.41 -8.07
N THR A 239 -5.97 -10.89 -7.13
CA THR A 239 -4.74 -10.21 -6.68
C THR A 239 -3.73 -10.04 -7.82
N LYS A 240 -3.59 -11.06 -8.71
CA LYS A 240 -2.75 -10.96 -9.93
C LYS A 240 -3.24 -9.88 -10.90
N ILE A 241 -4.55 -9.68 -11.02
CA ILE A 241 -5.10 -8.59 -11.84
C ILE A 241 -4.70 -7.24 -11.25
N LEU A 242 -4.89 -7.04 -9.95
CA LEU A 242 -4.56 -5.77 -9.28
C LEU A 242 -3.05 -5.49 -9.34
N VAL A 243 -2.24 -6.42 -8.87
CA VAL A 243 -0.78 -6.26 -8.83
C VAL A 243 -0.17 -6.26 -10.23
N GLY A 244 -0.64 -7.11 -11.13
CA GLY A 244 -0.19 -7.11 -12.52
C GLY A 244 -0.52 -5.80 -13.24
N ASN A 245 -1.66 -5.17 -12.90
CA ASN A 245 -1.98 -3.85 -13.38
C ASN A 245 -1.05 -2.78 -12.78
N TYR A 246 -0.74 -2.85 -11.48
CA TYR A 246 0.24 -1.99 -10.84
C TYR A 246 1.62 -2.09 -11.51
N VAL A 247 2.10 -3.30 -11.82
CA VAL A 247 3.44 -3.49 -12.41
C VAL A 247 3.52 -3.04 -13.86
N LYS A 248 2.54 -3.40 -14.71
CA LYS A 248 2.60 -3.08 -16.16
C LYS A 248 1.29 -3.21 -16.94
N GLY A 249 0.15 -3.36 -16.29
CA GLY A 249 -1.15 -3.52 -16.98
C GLY A 249 -1.43 -4.94 -17.49
N SER A 250 -0.77 -5.99 -16.95
CA SER A 250 -0.93 -7.39 -17.38
C SER A 250 -0.65 -8.37 -16.23
N ILE A 251 -1.42 -9.48 -16.15
CA ILE A 251 -1.09 -10.55 -15.20
C ILE A 251 0.15 -11.37 -15.58
N PHE A 252 0.63 -11.27 -16.80
CA PHE A 252 1.75 -12.05 -17.30
C PHE A 252 3.08 -11.32 -17.04
N LEU A 253 3.52 -11.34 -15.77
CA LEU A 253 4.83 -10.79 -15.39
C LEU A 253 5.94 -11.79 -15.73
N ASN A 254 7.07 -11.28 -16.25
CA ASN A 254 8.26 -12.07 -16.42
C ASN A 254 9.07 -12.15 -15.11
N ARG A 255 10.12 -12.97 -15.08
CA ARG A 255 10.93 -13.20 -13.87
C ARG A 255 11.58 -11.93 -13.33
N GLU A 256 12.04 -11.04 -14.18
CA GLU A 256 12.68 -9.78 -13.76
C GLU A 256 11.64 -8.81 -13.17
N GLU A 257 10.44 -8.74 -13.76
CA GLU A 257 9.35 -7.93 -13.23
C GLU A 257 8.89 -8.45 -11.86
N ILE A 258 8.76 -9.78 -11.70
CA ILE A 258 8.45 -10.40 -10.40
C ILE A 258 9.56 -10.12 -9.39
N LYS A 259 10.82 -10.27 -9.78
CA LYS A 259 11.98 -10.02 -8.91
C LYS A 259 12.04 -8.55 -8.46
N ARG A 260 11.71 -7.60 -9.34
CA ARG A 260 11.65 -6.17 -8.99
C ARG A 260 10.49 -5.85 -8.06
N TYR A 261 9.34 -6.50 -8.25
CA TYR A 261 8.16 -6.29 -7.42
C TYR A 261 8.28 -6.92 -6.02
N ASN A 262 8.71 -8.19 -5.94
CA ASN A 262 8.80 -8.95 -4.70
C ASN A 262 10.03 -8.53 -3.88
N ASN A 263 9.83 -7.55 -3.01
CA ASN A 263 10.91 -7.03 -2.17
C ASN A 263 11.37 -7.96 -1.04
N ILE A 264 10.63 -9.02 -0.72
CA ILE A 264 11.09 -10.06 0.25
C ILE A 264 12.48 -10.58 -0.17
N LEU A 265 12.74 -10.67 -1.48
CA LEU A 265 14.03 -11.11 -2.03
C LEU A 265 15.19 -10.12 -1.77
N TRP A 266 14.88 -8.91 -1.30
CA TRP A 266 15.83 -7.81 -1.11
C TRP A 266 15.95 -7.39 0.36
N VAL A 267 15.31 -8.15 1.26
CA VAL A 267 15.46 -7.97 2.70
C VAL A 267 16.84 -8.45 3.12
N ASP A 268 17.56 -7.60 3.83
CA ASP A 268 18.86 -7.91 4.45
C ASP A 268 18.91 -7.41 5.89
N SER A 269 20.04 -7.59 6.56
CA SER A 269 20.21 -7.19 7.97
C SER A 269 20.10 -5.69 8.26
N ASN A 270 20.02 -4.85 7.21
CA ASN A 270 19.84 -3.41 7.35
C ASN A 270 18.36 -3.00 7.21
N TYR A 271 17.47 -3.95 6.88
CA TYR A 271 16.04 -3.65 6.76
C TYR A 271 15.50 -3.09 8.09
N PRO A 272 14.58 -2.11 8.07
CA PRO A 272 14.11 -1.48 9.29
C PRO A 272 13.38 -2.46 10.21
N PRO A 273 13.34 -2.22 11.53
CA PRO A 273 12.43 -2.93 12.43
C PRO A 273 11.00 -2.94 11.89
N ALA A 274 10.28 -4.06 12.02
CA ALA A 274 9.01 -4.21 11.30
C ALA A 274 7.86 -4.75 12.16
N VAL A 275 6.65 -4.22 11.94
CA VAL A 275 5.39 -4.81 12.38
C VAL A 275 4.69 -5.39 11.17
N LEU A 276 4.30 -6.65 11.23
CA LEU A 276 3.57 -7.36 10.21
C LEU A 276 2.18 -7.72 10.73
N LEU A 277 1.13 -7.24 10.07
CA LEU A 277 -0.25 -7.57 10.37
C LEU A 277 -0.79 -8.48 9.27
N GLY A 278 -1.10 -9.73 9.60
CA GLY A 278 -1.56 -10.74 8.64
C GLY A 278 -3.04 -11.03 8.80
N SER A 279 -3.81 -10.82 7.72
CA SER A 279 -5.22 -11.23 7.64
C SER A 279 -5.51 -11.96 6.33
N GLU A 280 -5.95 -11.31 5.27
CA GLU A 280 -6.15 -11.94 3.95
C GLU A 280 -4.84 -12.45 3.35
N TYR A 281 -3.75 -11.66 3.50
CA TYR A 281 -2.43 -11.98 2.96
C TYR A 281 -1.47 -12.54 4.03
N TYR A 282 -2.00 -13.29 5.00
CA TYR A 282 -1.20 -13.88 6.08
C TYR A 282 -0.03 -14.76 5.57
N VAL A 283 -0.17 -15.38 4.40
CA VAL A 283 0.92 -16.19 3.81
C VAL A 283 2.10 -15.31 3.44
N ASP A 284 1.83 -14.14 2.84
CA ASP A 284 2.86 -13.19 2.46
C ASP A 284 3.54 -12.57 3.70
N MET A 285 2.75 -12.30 4.74
CA MET A 285 3.29 -11.79 6.01
C MET A 285 4.17 -12.83 6.71
N ARG A 286 3.84 -14.12 6.66
CA ARG A 286 4.70 -15.22 7.16
C ARG A 286 5.98 -15.40 6.33
N ASP A 287 5.91 -15.20 5.00
CA ASP A 287 7.11 -15.20 4.17
C ASP A 287 8.04 -14.01 4.52
N MET A 288 7.47 -12.84 4.76
CA MET A 288 8.23 -11.66 5.19
C MET A 288 8.82 -11.85 6.60
N ASP A 289 8.07 -12.42 7.55
CA ASP A 289 8.52 -12.81 8.89
C ASP A 289 9.73 -13.76 8.82
N THR A 290 9.65 -14.75 7.94
CA THR A 290 10.76 -15.69 7.70
C THR A 290 12.00 -14.96 7.19
N ALA A 291 11.85 -14.08 6.18
CA ALA A 291 12.97 -13.32 5.62
C ALA A 291 13.60 -12.37 6.66
N LEU A 292 12.79 -11.70 7.46
CA LEU A 292 13.27 -10.82 8.54
C LEU A 292 13.98 -11.61 9.65
N THR A 293 13.47 -12.80 10.00
CA THR A 293 14.12 -13.71 10.95
C THR A 293 15.50 -14.14 10.45
N GLU A 294 15.58 -14.59 9.18
CA GLU A 294 16.84 -15.02 8.56
C GLU A 294 17.85 -13.86 8.45
N ALA A 295 17.37 -12.64 8.21
CA ALA A 295 18.18 -11.44 8.17
C ALA A 295 18.58 -10.91 9.57
N GLY A 296 17.99 -11.42 10.65
CA GLY A 296 18.25 -10.98 12.03
C GLY A 296 17.65 -9.61 12.35
N VAL A 297 16.61 -9.20 11.63
CA VAL A 297 15.91 -7.92 11.83
C VAL A 297 14.90 -8.04 12.98
N THR A 298 14.85 -7.04 13.84
CA THR A 298 13.84 -6.95 14.90
C THR A 298 12.45 -6.76 14.31
N HIS A 299 11.51 -7.66 14.59
CA HIS A 299 10.16 -7.56 14.06
C HIS A 299 9.13 -8.27 14.93
N VAL A 300 7.86 -8.06 14.65
CA VAL A 300 6.74 -8.79 15.23
C VAL A 300 5.74 -9.14 14.13
N LEU A 301 5.33 -10.41 14.07
CA LEU A 301 4.20 -10.86 13.27
C LEU A 301 2.97 -10.97 14.19
N ILE A 302 1.87 -10.35 13.77
CA ILE A 302 0.56 -10.46 14.39
C ILE A 302 -0.34 -11.17 13.40
N ASP A 303 -0.60 -12.46 13.66
CA ASP A 303 -1.32 -13.36 12.77
C ASP A 303 -2.44 -14.06 13.55
N PRO A 304 -3.67 -13.49 13.59
CA PRO A 304 -4.78 -14.06 14.33
C PRO A 304 -5.14 -15.48 13.89
N LEU A 305 -4.93 -15.83 12.62
CA LEU A 305 -5.18 -17.19 12.14
C LEU A 305 -4.22 -18.20 12.76
N ALA A 306 -2.92 -17.88 12.84
CA ALA A 306 -1.93 -18.75 13.46
C ALA A 306 -2.06 -18.79 14.99
N GLU A 307 -2.31 -17.64 15.61
CA GLU A 307 -2.32 -17.48 17.06
C GLU A 307 -3.60 -18.02 17.72
N ARG A 308 -4.76 -17.85 17.05
CA ARG A 308 -6.10 -18.08 17.63
C ARG A 308 -7.04 -18.90 16.75
N GLY A 309 -6.64 -19.23 15.51
CA GLY A 309 -7.49 -19.91 14.52
C GLY A 309 -8.62 -19.02 13.98
N LEU A 310 -8.44 -17.71 14.02
CA LEU A 310 -9.44 -16.72 13.60
C LEU A 310 -9.04 -16.09 12.27
N GLU A 311 -9.92 -16.19 11.28
CA GLU A 311 -9.81 -15.45 10.02
C GLU A 311 -10.35 -14.04 10.26
N MET A 312 -9.53 -13.02 9.95
CA MET A 312 -9.89 -11.62 10.07
C MET A 312 -10.07 -10.99 8.70
N ALA A 313 -10.88 -9.93 8.62
CA ALA A 313 -11.06 -9.17 7.39
C ALA A 313 -9.76 -8.49 6.94
N HIS A 314 -9.67 -8.19 5.65
CA HIS A 314 -8.55 -7.43 5.08
C HIS A 314 -8.32 -6.12 5.84
N CYS A 315 -7.07 -5.85 6.25
CA CYS A 315 -6.71 -4.70 7.09
C CYS A 315 -7.55 -4.59 8.38
N PHE A 316 -7.70 -5.71 9.08
CA PHE A 316 -8.65 -5.89 10.20
C PHE A 316 -8.44 -4.90 11.35
N VAL A 317 -7.24 -4.39 11.56
CA VAL A 317 -6.99 -3.39 12.62
C VAL A 317 -7.76 -2.09 12.35
N ALA A 318 -8.03 -1.75 11.10
CA ALA A 318 -8.91 -0.65 10.74
C ALA A 318 -10.38 -1.09 10.56
N SER A 319 -10.61 -2.21 9.84
CA SER A 319 -11.96 -2.66 9.47
C SER A 319 -12.77 -3.24 10.62
N GLU A 320 -12.12 -3.83 11.62
CA GLU A 320 -12.77 -4.50 12.75
C GLU A 320 -12.38 -3.91 14.10
N ARG A 321 -12.11 -2.59 14.15
CA ARG A 321 -11.59 -1.85 15.32
C ARG A 321 -12.29 -2.12 16.67
N VAL A 322 -13.58 -2.46 16.65
CA VAL A 322 -14.34 -2.76 17.88
C VAL A 322 -14.17 -4.21 18.35
N ASP A 323 -13.55 -5.05 17.54
CA ASP A 323 -13.24 -6.44 17.90
C ASP A 323 -12.07 -6.51 18.87
N ASP A 324 -12.10 -7.49 19.79
CA ASP A 324 -11.04 -7.67 20.78
C ASP A 324 -9.70 -8.08 20.14
N VAL A 325 -9.74 -8.82 19.03
CA VAL A 325 -8.54 -9.25 18.30
C VAL A 325 -7.87 -8.05 17.62
N ALA A 326 -8.67 -7.17 17.00
CA ALA A 326 -8.17 -5.96 16.38
C ALA A 326 -7.59 -4.98 17.41
N ARG A 327 -8.23 -4.85 18.58
CA ARG A 327 -7.70 -4.03 19.69
C ARG A 327 -6.40 -4.58 20.27
N ASP A 328 -6.28 -5.89 20.43
CA ASP A 328 -5.04 -6.54 20.85
C ASP A 328 -3.92 -6.30 19.84
N ALA A 329 -4.20 -6.50 18.55
CA ALA A 329 -3.25 -6.26 17.47
C ALA A 329 -2.78 -4.80 17.42
N TYR A 330 -3.71 -3.85 17.55
CA TYR A 330 -3.39 -2.42 17.65
C TYR A 330 -2.47 -2.14 18.85
N GLY A 331 -2.81 -2.65 20.05
CA GLY A 331 -1.98 -2.48 21.24
C GLY A 331 -0.56 -3.00 21.05
N ARG A 332 -0.40 -4.21 20.52
CA ARG A 332 0.91 -4.82 20.25
C ARG A 332 1.71 -4.03 19.21
N MET A 333 1.06 -3.51 18.16
CA MET A 333 1.68 -2.63 17.18
C MET A 333 2.21 -1.36 17.84
N ILE A 334 1.39 -0.67 18.63
CA ILE A 334 1.79 0.57 19.31
C ILE A 334 2.90 0.31 20.35
N ASP A 335 2.81 -0.78 21.10
CA ASP A 335 3.85 -1.17 22.05
C ASP A 335 5.19 -1.41 21.35
N PHE A 336 5.19 -2.10 20.20
CA PHE A 336 6.40 -2.29 19.39
C PHE A 336 6.98 -0.95 18.94
N LEU A 337 6.16 -0.08 18.36
CA LEU A 337 6.59 1.24 17.87
C LEU A 337 7.14 2.14 18.99
N LYS A 338 6.59 2.05 20.21
CA LYS A 338 7.10 2.79 21.38
C LYS A 338 8.40 2.20 21.94
N ASN A 339 8.59 0.89 21.83
CA ASN A 339 9.79 0.22 22.36
C ASN A 339 11.01 0.31 21.42
N THR A 340 10.81 0.46 20.10
CA THR A 340 11.90 0.71 19.14
C THR A 340 12.54 2.10 19.31
N ARG A 341 11.91 2.98 20.11
CA ARG A 341 12.39 4.32 20.43
C ARG A 341 13.47 4.38 21.53
N GLN A 342 13.81 3.24 22.15
CA GLN A 342 14.81 3.16 23.23
C GLN A 342 16.16 2.70 22.68
#